data_769693923fd7c573f897be934fda994b
#
_entry.id   769693923fd7c573f897be934fda994b
#
_cell.length_a   1.000
_cell.length_b   1.000
_cell.length_c   1.000
_cell.angle_alpha   90.00
_cell.angle_beta   90.00
_cell.angle_gamma   90.00
#
_symmetry.space_group_name_H-M   'P 1'
#
loop_
_entity.id
_entity.type
_entity.pdbx_description
1 polymer ?
#
loop_
_entity_poly.entity_id
_entity_poly.type
_entity_poly.pdbx_seq_one_letter_code
_entity_poly.pdbx_strand_id
1 'polypeptide(L)'
;MKIKAISLLLALSLALSAAAQTTSHFDGQTWWNHVKFLADDKLEGRDTGSRGEREAQKYAVEQLKQAGTEPAGINGFYQPVKFVSRQIVEKDCSLTLVRQGQSGNAQREPLVLGEDAIIGTRVMPAPEVSAPLVFVGYGLKVPEHNYDDFAGLDLHGKIVVTFAGSPAELPGPLASHYSTAAERWKALRAAGALGVVTLLNPANMDIPWSRIALNRAHPSMDLDYPEFNETEGEKLTAMVNPASAEKFFAGSGHTFAEIAALAKDRKPLPRFPLAVSLEAKTHVEVTKVESANIVAKLPGSDPALKTEYVVLSAHLDHIGIGEPINGDRIYNGAMDNGSGSALTLDMAASFKKNPEKLRRSLLLLLVTGEEKGLLGSKYFAAHPTVPAKSLVADVNVDMFLPIVPLKILTVEGLQESDLGDRVREIAQSLNVKAQPDPEPQRNLFIRSDQYNFIRHGVPSIAMHLGYAPNSPEQKIFKDWLTQRYHAPSDDVNQPVDLAAAAKYEEIVRDLLINVANNPQPPRWKPQSFFRRYAEGN
;
A
#
# COMPACT_ATOMS: atom_id res chain seq x y z
N MET A 1 -31.51 35.23 79.99
CA MET A 1 -31.20 35.53 78.55
C MET A 1 -30.64 34.26 77.93
N LYS A 2 -31.39 33.58 77.08
CA LYS A 2 -31.02 32.34 76.44
C LYS A 2 -30.58 32.61 75.01
N ILE A 3 -29.33 32.35 74.67
CA ILE A 3 -28.79 32.45 73.33
C ILE A 3 -28.96 31.05 72.70
N LYS A 4 -29.75 31.00 71.63
CA LYS A 4 -29.91 29.79 70.78
C LYS A 4 -28.78 29.72 69.76
N ALA A 5 -28.01 28.66 69.80
CA ALA A 5 -27.04 28.33 68.72
C ALA A 5 -27.79 27.69 67.56
N ILE A 6 -27.64 28.24 66.36
CA ILE A 6 -28.14 27.67 65.12
C ILE A 6 -26.97 26.90 64.49
N SER A 7 -27.09 25.57 64.43
CA SER A 7 -26.14 24.70 63.74
C SER A 7 -26.50 24.67 62.26
N LEU A 8 -25.63 25.21 61.40
CA LEU A 8 -25.74 25.14 59.94
C LEU A 8 -25.11 23.82 59.45
N LEU A 9 -25.93 22.86 59.07
CA LEU A 9 -25.47 21.65 58.39
C LEU A 9 -25.17 21.99 56.92
N LEU A 10 -23.89 22.04 56.54
CA LEU A 10 -23.44 22.10 55.19
C LEU A 10 -23.42 20.68 54.60
N ALA A 11 -24.44 20.33 53.80
CA ALA A 11 -24.45 19.08 53.04
C ALA A 11 -23.51 19.24 51.81
N LEU A 12 -22.33 18.68 51.87
CA LEU A 12 -21.39 18.60 50.78
C LEU A 12 -21.82 17.47 49.85
N SER A 13 -22.57 17.77 48.79
CA SER A 13 -22.89 16.82 47.73
C SER A 13 -21.64 16.60 46.84
N LEU A 14 -20.89 15.54 47.11
CA LEU A 14 -19.92 15.01 46.19
C LEU A 14 -20.68 14.42 45.00
N ALA A 15 -20.78 15.19 43.89
CA ALA A 15 -21.11 14.63 42.61
C ALA A 15 -19.91 13.79 42.14
N LEU A 16 -19.94 12.49 42.40
CA LEU A 16 -19.10 11.55 41.67
C LEU A 16 -19.56 11.58 40.22
N SER A 17 -18.82 12.31 39.39
CA SER A 17 -18.86 12.09 37.94
C SER A 17 -18.30 10.70 37.68
N ALA A 18 -19.16 9.68 37.67
CA ALA A 18 -18.86 8.41 37.08
C ALA A 18 -18.68 8.69 35.57
N ALA A 19 -17.44 8.96 35.16
CA ALA A 19 -17.08 8.77 33.77
C ALA A 19 -17.43 7.30 33.48
N ALA A 20 -18.48 7.10 32.68
CA ALA A 20 -18.78 5.78 32.15
C ALA A 20 -17.52 5.39 31.38
N GLN A 21 -16.70 4.49 31.94
CA GLN A 21 -15.71 3.76 31.19
C GLN A 21 -16.51 2.98 30.15
N THR A 22 -16.54 3.48 28.92
CA THR A 22 -16.99 2.71 27.78
C THR A 22 -16.11 1.46 27.77
N THR A 23 -16.69 0.31 28.12
CA THR A 23 -15.98 -0.96 28.02
C THR A 23 -15.62 -1.13 26.55
N SER A 24 -14.32 -1.18 26.25
CA SER A 24 -13.86 -1.43 24.88
C SER A 24 -14.48 -2.71 24.35
N HIS A 25 -14.85 -2.73 23.07
CA HIS A 25 -15.37 -3.92 22.39
C HIS A 25 -14.25 -4.91 22.08
N PHE A 26 -13.00 -4.46 22.18
CA PHE A 26 -11.78 -5.20 21.86
C PHE A 26 -10.83 -5.23 23.06
N ASP A 27 -10.04 -6.30 23.15
CA ASP A 27 -9.01 -6.47 24.19
C ASP A 27 -7.59 -6.54 23.62
N GLY A 28 -7.47 -6.55 22.29
CA GLY A 28 -6.21 -6.70 21.55
C GLY A 28 -5.65 -8.13 21.60
N GLN A 29 -6.05 -8.95 22.56
CA GLN A 29 -5.54 -10.32 22.68
C GLN A 29 -6.18 -11.25 21.66
N THR A 30 -7.48 -11.11 21.40
CA THR A 30 -8.19 -11.87 20.36
C THR A 30 -7.60 -11.58 18.99
N TRP A 31 -7.41 -10.30 18.66
CA TRP A 31 -6.71 -9.86 17.47
C TRP A 31 -5.32 -10.50 17.35
N TRP A 32 -4.51 -10.43 18.41
CA TRP A 32 -3.15 -10.98 18.41
C TRP A 32 -3.11 -12.51 18.24
N ASN A 33 -4.13 -13.21 18.71
CA ASN A 33 -4.25 -14.65 18.50
C ASN A 33 -4.52 -14.99 17.02
N HIS A 34 -5.31 -14.16 16.30
CA HIS A 34 -5.45 -14.30 14.85
C HIS A 34 -4.13 -14.00 14.13
N VAL A 35 -3.40 -12.94 14.53
CA VAL A 35 -2.07 -12.65 13.97
C VAL A 35 -1.12 -13.83 14.15
N LYS A 36 -1.07 -14.41 15.37
CA LYS A 36 -0.23 -15.60 15.63
C LYS A 36 -0.54 -16.79 14.74
N PHE A 37 -1.81 -17.00 14.43
CA PHE A 37 -2.19 -18.06 13.50
C PHE A 37 -1.73 -17.72 12.07
N LEU A 38 -2.01 -16.50 11.62
CA LEU A 38 -1.69 -16.08 10.25
C LEU A 38 -0.18 -15.99 9.99
N ALA A 39 0.61 -15.70 11.01
CA ALA A 39 2.07 -15.62 10.93
C ALA A 39 2.79 -16.90 11.41
N ASP A 40 2.07 -18.03 11.59
CA ASP A 40 2.69 -19.31 11.93
C ASP A 40 3.52 -19.84 10.75
N ASP A 41 4.71 -20.37 11.03
CA ASP A 41 5.63 -20.95 10.03
C ASP A 41 4.97 -22.02 9.13
N LYS A 42 3.93 -22.70 9.63
CA LYS A 42 3.16 -23.68 8.86
C LYS A 42 2.47 -23.10 7.64
N LEU A 43 2.22 -21.79 7.64
CA LEU A 43 1.64 -21.07 6.52
C LEU A 43 2.70 -20.57 5.52
N GLU A 44 3.99 -20.85 5.79
CA GLU A 44 5.09 -20.58 4.84
C GLU A 44 5.06 -19.15 4.28
N GLY A 45 4.62 -18.17 5.09
CA GLY A 45 4.52 -16.76 4.69
C GLY A 45 3.44 -16.45 3.65
N ARG A 46 2.47 -17.31 3.44
CA ARG A 46 1.21 -17.06 2.70
C ARG A 46 1.38 -16.46 1.29
N ASP A 47 2.43 -16.83 0.54
CA ASP A 47 2.62 -16.31 -0.83
C ASP A 47 1.37 -16.58 -1.70
N THR A 48 1.03 -15.62 -2.54
CA THR A 48 -0.15 -15.65 -3.44
C THR A 48 -0.23 -16.99 -4.21
N GLY A 49 -1.34 -17.70 -4.06
CA GLY A 49 -1.59 -18.99 -4.70
C GLY A 49 -0.83 -20.17 -4.08
N SER A 50 -0.10 -19.98 -2.99
CA SER A 50 0.62 -21.03 -2.28
C SER A 50 -0.32 -21.93 -1.45
N ARG A 51 0.23 -23.03 -0.93
CA ARG A 51 -0.45 -23.86 0.07
C ARG A 51 -0.76 -23.05 1.33
N GLY A 52 0.21 -22.25 1.79
CA GLY A 52 0.07 -21.45 3.01
C GLY A 52 -1.06 -20.43 2.92
N GLU A 53 -1.17 -19.72 1.78
CA GLU A 53 -2.29 -18.79 1.56
C GLU A 53 -3.64 -19.53 1.53
N ARG A 54 -3.74 -20.68 0.86
CA ARG A 54 -4.99 -21.47 0.87
C ARG A 54 -5.41 -21.91 2.26
N GLU A 55 -4.48 -22.26 3.14
CA GLU A 55 -4.79 -22.59 4.54
C GLU A 55 -5.21 -21.35 5.33
N ALA A 56 -4.57 -20.18 5.10
CA ALA A 56 -5.00 -18.90 5.66
C ALA A 56 -6.42 -18.51 5.20
N GLN A 57 -6.73 -18.69 3.92
CA GLN A 57 -8.08 -18.47 3.38
C GLN A 57 -9.14 -19.36 4.04
N LYS A 58 -8.84 -20.66 4.23
CA LYS A 58 -9.75 -21.57 4.94
C LYS A 58 -9.99 -21.12 6.37
N TYR A 59 -8.92 -20.78 7.07
CA TYR A 59 -9.01 -20.24 8.43
C TYR A 59 -9.89 -18.99 8.48
N ALA A 60 -9.64 -18.02 7.61
CA ALA A 60 -10.42 -16.80 7.54
C ALA A 60 -11.91 -17.07 7.29
N VAL A 61 -12.24 -17.94 6.34
CA VAL A 61 -13.63 -18.35 6.05
C VAL A 61 -14.28 -19.03 7.25
N GLU A 62 -13.56 -19.87 8.00
CA GLU A 62 -14.08 -20.49 9.21
C GLU A 62 -14.39 -19.47 10.31
N GLN A 63 -13.49 -18.50 10.54
CA GLN A 63 -13.72 -17.42 11.52
C GLN A 63 -14.91 -16.55 11.11
N LEU A 64 -15.01 -16.17 9.84
CA LEU A 64 -16.15 -15.39 9.31
C LEU A 64 -17.48 -16.13 9.45
N LYS A 65 -17.51 -17.45 9.18
CA LYS A 65 -18.70 -18.28 9.44
C LYS A 65 -19.05 -18.35 10.94
N GLN A 66 -18.04 -18.51 11.80
CA GLN A 66 -18.26 -18.52 13.25
C GLN A 66 -18.78 -17.17 13.74
N ALA A 67 -18.34 -16.06 13.15
CA ALA A 67 -18.88 -14.74 13.39
C ALA A 67 -20.32 -14.52 12.85
N GLY A 68 -20.88 -15.47 12.10
CA GLY A 68 -22.25 -15.40 11.59
C GLY A 68 -22.40 -14.50 10.37
N THR A 69 -21.33 -14.23 9.64
CA THR A 69 -21.40 -13.48 8.39
C THR A 69 -22.01 -14.33 7.26
N GLU A 70 -22.58 -13.67 6.26
CA GLU A 70 -23.09 -14.31 5.05
C GLU A 70 -22.00 -14.35 3.97
N PRO A 71 -21.94 -15.43 3.14
CA PRO A 71 -21.06 -15.44 1.99
C PRO A 71 -21.45 -14.37 0.98
N ALA A 72 -20.45 -13.68 0.42
CA ALA A 72 -20.65 -12.63 -0.58
C ALA A 72 -19.68 -12.74 -1.77
N GLY A 73 -18.91 -13.84 -1.88
CA GLY A 73 -18.10 -14.15 -3.04
C GLY A 73 -18.92 -14.81 -4.17
N ILE A 74 -18.26 -15.15 -5.26
CA ILE A 74 -18.88 -15.85 -6.41
C ILE A 74 -19.10 -17.31 -6.06
N ASN A 75 -18.14 -17.95 -5.40
CA ASN A 75 -18.20 -19.35 -4.94
C ASN A 75 -18.27 -19.36 -3.40
N GLY A 76 -19.44 -19.03 -2.85
CA GLY A 76 -19.61 -18.88 -1.42
C GLY A 76 -18.85 -17.65 -0.89
N PHE A 77 -17.81 -17.84 -0.09
CA PHE A 77 -16.96 -16.75 0.39
C PHE A 77 -15.85 -16.38 -0.60
N TYR A 78 -15.60 -17.18 -1.64
CA TYR A 78 -14.46 -17.02 -2.53
C TYR A 78 -14.83 -16.27 -3.81
N GLN A 79 -13.97 -15.31 -4.19
CA GLN A 79 -13.93 -14.74 -5.53
C GLN A 79 -12.62 -15.20 -6.19
N PRO A 80 -12.66 -16.20 -7.09
CA PRO A 80 -11.45 -16.69 -7.77
C PRO A 80 -10.78 -15.60 -8.60
N VAL A 81 -9.44 -15.55 -8.54
CA VAL A 81 -8.59 -14.63 -9.29
C VAL A 81 -7.49 -15.41 -9.99
N LYS A 82 -7.26 -15.14 -11.27
CA LYS A 82 -6.23 -15.78 -12.09
C LYS A 82 -5.06 -14.84 -12.32
N PHE A 83 -3.86 -15.39 -12.21
CA PHE A 83 -2.61 -14.66 -12.35
C PHE A 83 -1.68 -15.33 -13.39
N VAL A 84 -0.87 -14.48 -14.01
CA VAL A 84 0.34 -14.88 -14.72
C VAL A 84 1.52 -14.57 -13.82
N SER A 85 2.24 -15.59 -13.42
CA SER A 85 3.46 -15.47 -12.60
C SER A 85 4.69 -15.48 -13.52
N ARG A 86 5.65 -14.58 -13.24
CA ARG A 86 6.86 -14.36 -14.03
C ARG A 86 8.08 -14.43 -13.14
N GLN A 87 8.93 -15.42 -13.38
CA GLN A 87 10.19 -15.62 -12.67
C GLN A 87 11.36 -15.34 -13.60
N ILE A 88 12.25 -14.44 -13.19
CA ILE A 88 13.48 -14.17 -13.94
C ILE A 88 14.46 -15.36 -13.81
N VAL A 89 15.06 -15.75 -14.93
CA VAL A 89 16.14 -16.73 -14.98
C VAL A 89 17.47 -15.96 -15.05
N GLU A 90 17.93 -15.50 -13.89
CA GLU A 90 19.00 -14.49 -13.75
C GLU A 90 20.29 -14.86 -14.49
N LYS A 91 20.68 -16.15 -14.49
CA LYS A 91 21.90 -16.64 -15.19
C LYS A 91 21.89 -16.38 -16.70
N ASP A 92 20.70 -16.23 -17.29
CA ASP A 92 20.49 -15.98 -18.73
C ASP A 92 20.20 -14.50 -19.02
N CYS A 93 20.31 -13.64 -18.02
CA CYS A 93 20.03 -12.21 -18.09
C CYS A 93 21.28 -11.37 -18.00
N SER A 94 21.26 -10.19 -18.61
CA SER A 94 22.33 -9.20 -18.48
C SER A 94 21.81 -7.78 -18.67
N LEU A 95 22.44 -6.83 -17.99
CA LEU A 95 22.34 -5.39 -18.23
C LEU A 95 23.75 -4.86 -18.49
N THR A 96 23.95 -4.10 -19.57
CA THR A 96 25.25 -3.55 -19.94
C THR A 96 25.11 -2.09 -20.37
N LEU A 97 25.85 -1.20 -19.73
CA LEU A 97 26.00 0.18 -20.20
C LEU A 97 27.03 0.25 -21.33
N VAL A 98 26.66 0.94 -22.40
CA VAL A 98 27.51 1.06 -23.62
C VAL A 98 27.77 2.52 -23.89
N ARG A 99 29.05 2.92 -23.91
CA ARG A 99 29.51 4.28 -24.22
C ARG A 99 30.29 4.30 -25.50
N GLN A 100 30.10 5.33 -26.33
CA GLN A 100 30.96 5.55 -27.49
C GLN A 100 32.32 6.09 -27.02
N GLY A 101 33.36 5.33 -27.29
CA GLY A 101 34.73 5.77 -27.01
C GLY A 101 35.24 6.78 -28.04
N GLN A 102 36.23 7.60 -27.67
CA GLN A 102 36.85 8.62 -28.53
C GLN A 102 37.49 8.02 -29.83
N SER A 103 37.85 6.75 -29.81
CA SER A 103 38.44 6.01 -30.93
C SER A 103 37.40 5.26 -31.78
N GLY A 104 36.09 5.46 -31.56
CA GLY A 104 35.03 4.74 -32.25
C GLY A 104 34.73 3.34 -31.69
N ASN A 105 35.54 2.85 -30.75
CA ASN A 105 35.30 1.59 -30.07
C ASN A 105 34.28 1.80 -28.92
N ALA A 106 33.23 0.95 -28.87
CA ALA A 106 32.26 0.98 -27.78
C ALA A 106 32.88 0.42 -26.49
N GLN A 107 32.86 1.21 -25.43
CA GLN A 107 33.19 0.75 -24.08
C GLN A 107 31.95 0.12 -23.46
N ARG A 108 32.05 -1.13 -23.02
CA ARG A 108 30.98 -1.92 -22.43
C ARG A 108 31.24 -2.10 -20.94
N GLU A 109 30.28 -1.73 -20.11
CA GLU A 109 30.34 -1.87 -18.65
C GLU A 109 29.14 -2.71 -18.19
N PRO A 110 29.35 -4.00 -17.85
CA PRO A 110 28.27 -4.83 -17.33
C PRO A 110 27.84 -4.35 -15.94
N LEU A 111 26.53 -4.42 -15.67
CA LEU A 111 25.94 -4.22 -14.36
C LEU A 111 25.72 -5.59 -13.70
N VAL A 112 26.16 -5.75 -12.46
CA VAL A 112 25.97 -6.97 -11.70
C VAL A 112 24.55 -7.01 -11.16
N LEU A 113 23.75 -8.00 -11.61
CA LEU A 113 22.38 -8.18 -11.13
C LEU A 113 22.37 -8.51 -9.64
N GLY A 114 21.49 -7.86 -8.89
CA GLY A 114 21.43 -7.94 -7.43
C GLY A 114 22.36 -6.96 -6.69
N GLU A 115 23.50 -6.61 -7.25
CA GLU A 115 24.41 -5.61 -6.67
C GLU A 115 24.16 -4.21 -7.24
N ASP A 116 24.30 -4.04 -8.57
CA ASP A 116 24.14 -2.75 -9.25
C ASP A 116 22.67 -2.44 -9.58
N ALA A 117 21.94 -3.46 -10.03
CA ALA A 117 20.56 -3.30 -10.49
C ALA A 117 19.77 -4.60 -10.37
N ILE A 118 18.43 -4.47 -10.46
CA ILE A 118 17.52 -5.59 -10.65
C ILE A 118 16.63 -5.33 -11.85
N ILE A 119 16.26 -6.39 -12.59
CA ILE A 119 15.30 -6.34 -13.69
C ILE A 119 13.91 -6.58 -13.12
N GLY A 120 12.96 -5.69 -13.42
CA GLY A 120 11.57 -5.86 -13.03
C GLY A 120 10.82 -6.81 -13.97
N THR A 121 9.99 -7.69 -13.39
CA THR A 121 9.16 -8.66 -14.12
C THR A 121 7.65 -8.43 -13.96
N ARG A 122 7.24 -7.36 -13.30
CA ARG A 122 5.82 -6.91 -13.31
C ARG A 122 5.35 -6.56 -14.73
N VAL A 123 6.29 -6.16 -15.58
CA VAL A 123 6.10 -6.03 -17.03
C VAL A 123 6.73 -7.26 -17.68
N MET A 124 6.17 -7.76 -18.79
CA MET A 124 6.84 -8.79 -19.58
C MET A 124 8.00 -8.16 -20.35
N PRO A 125 9.27 -8.34 -19.94
CA PRO A 125 10.38 -7.71 -20.61
C PRO A 125 10.59 -8.32 -22.00
N ALA A 126 11.07 -7.50 -22.95
CA ALA A 126 11.51 -8.02 -24.23
C ALA A 126 12.76 -8.89 -24.06
N PRO A 127 12.90 -10.02 -24.80
CA PRO A 127 14.08 -10.88 -24.68
C PRO A 127 15.40 -10.13 -24.88
N GLU A 128 15.41 -9.12 -25.75
CA GLU A 128 16.54 -8.23 -25.98
C GLU A 128 16.04 -6.80 -26.25
N VAL A 129 16.73 -5.82 -25.68
CA VAL A 129 16.53 -4.39 -25.98
C VAL A 129 17.86 -3.66 -25.90
N SER A 130 18.09 -2.77 -26.86
CA SER A 130 19.25 -1.87 -26.88
C SER A 130 18.76 -0.47 -27.27
N ALA A 131 19.02 0.53 -26.41
CA ALA A 131 18.56 1.89 -26.66
C ALA A 131 19.41 2.94 -25.92
N PRO A 132 19.49 4.18 -26.47
CA PRO A 132 20.03 5.32 -25.74
C PRO A 132 19.22 5.61 -24.48
N LEU A 133 19.87 6.18 -23.47
CA LEU A 133 19.24 6.58 -22.23
C LEU A 133 18.98 8.10 -22.20
N VAL A 134 17.89 8.48 -21.53
CA VAL A 134 17.56 9.89 -21.27
C VAL A 134 17.07 10.04 -19.84
N PHE A 135 17.67 10.96 -19.09
CA PHE A 135 17.24 11.30 -17.74
C PHE A 135 16.14 12.35 -17.78
N VAL A 136 15.01 12.06 -17.12
CA VAL A 136 13.80 12.88 -17.18
C VAL A 136 13.34 13.34 -15.77
N GLY A 137 14.24 13.46 -14.82
CA GLY A 137 13.87 13.83 -13.46
C GLY A 137 13.00 12.76 -12.80
N TYR A 138 11.82 13.12 -12.30
CA TYR A 138 10.89 12.17 -11.67
C TYR A 138 10.07 11.36 -12.68
N GLY A 139 10.08 11.75 -13.95
CA GLY A 139 9.35 11.06 -15.02
C GLY A 139 7.84 11.22 -14.94
N LEU A 140 7.36 12.39 -14.56
CA LEU A 140 5.94 12.69 -14.39
C LEU A 140 5.42 13.68 -15.42
N LYS A 141 4.17 13.49 -15.82
CA LYS A 141 3.40 14.46 -16.60
C LYS A 141 2.06 14.67 -15.91
N VAL A 142 1.86 15.86 -15.32
CA VAL A 142 0.70 16.21 -14.49
C VAL A 142 0.00 17.43 -15.11
N PRO A 143 -0.95 17.22 -16.03
CA PRO A 143 -1.60 18.31 -16.78
C PRO A 143 -2.29 19.35 -15.88
N GLU A 144 -2.86 18.93 -14.75
CA GLU A 144 -3.56 19.77 -13.77
C GLU A 144 -2.67 20.84 -13.15
N HIS A 145 -1.36 20.60 -13.13
CA HIS A 145 -0.35 21.53 -12.59
C HIS A 145 0.60 22.06 -13.65
N ASN A 146 0.31 21.86 -14.95
CA ASN A 146 1.21 22.20 -16.05
C ASN A 146 2.64 21.65 -15.85
N TYR A 147 2.76 20.50 -15.18
CA TYR A 147 4.04 19.84 -14.93
C TYR A 147 4.30 18.79 -16.01
N ASP A 148 5.47 18.87 -16.66
CA ASP A 148 5.86 17.93 -17.72
C ASP A 148 7.38 17.73 -17.72
N ASP A 149 7.83 16.59 -17.19
CA ASP A 149 9.24 16.17 -17.20
C ASP A 149 9.75 15.80 -18.59
N PHE A 150 8.86 15.68 -19.58
CA PHE A 150 9.22 15.28 -20.96
C PHE A 150 9.37 16.47 -21.90
N ALA A 151 8.98 17.68 -21.46
CA ALA A 151 8.98 18.86 -22.29
C ALA A 151 10.38 19.15 -22.88
N GLY A 152 10.45 19.24 -24.20
CA GLY A 152 11.68 19.54 -24.95
C GLY A 152 12.63 18.36 -25.13
N LEU A 153 12.25 17.14 -24.70
CA LEU A 153 13.04 15.93 -24.90
C LEU A 153 12.45 15.06 -26.02
N ASP A 154 13.31 14.44 -26.80
CA ASP A 154 12.95 13.34 -27.68
C ASP A 154 13.09 12.02 -26.93
N LEU A 155 11.97 11.32 -26.68
CA LEU A 155 11.93 10.02 -25.99
C LEU A 155 11.73 8.85 -26.95
N HIS A 156 11.50 9.12 -28.23
CA HIS A 156 11.20 8.09 -29.21
C HIS A 156 12.37 7.10 -29.37
N GLY A 157 12.08 5.82 -29.17
CA GLY A 157 13.08 4.75 -29.27
C GLY A 157 14.12 4.73 -28.14
N LYS A 158 13.89 5.44 -27.03
CA LYS A 158 14.82 5.52 -25.89
C LYS A 158 14.28 4.80 -24.66
N ILE A 159 15.18 4.40 -23.76
CA ILE A 159 14.86 3.99 -22.41
C ILE A 159 14.98 5.22 -21.50
N VAL A 160 13.94 5.47 -20.72
CA VAL A 160 13.86 6.61 -19.83
C VAL A 160 14.47 6.28 -18.48
N VAL A 161 15.31 7.17 -17.96
CA VAL A 161 15.87 7.06 -16.61
C VAL A 161 15.17 8.06 -15.70
N THR A 162 14.55 7.56 -14.63
CA THR A 162 13.83 8.37 -13.65
C THR A 162 14.52 8.31 -12.28
N PHE A 163 14.30 9.35 -11.46
CA PHE A 163 14.69 9.36 -10.05
C PHE A 163 13.47 9.09 -9.17
N ALA A 164 13.60 8.19 -8.20
CA ALA A 164 12.49 7.81 -7.33
C ALA A 164 12.09 8.97 -6.40
N GLY A 165 10.81 9.31 -6.39
CA GLY A 165 10.25 10.42 -5.62
C GLY A 165 9.26 11.25 -6.43
N SER A 166 9.00 12.45 -5.94
CA SER A 166 8.08 13.40 -6.59
C SER A 166 8.50 14.85 -6.36
N PRO A 167 8.13 15.76 -7.26
CA PRO A 167 8.42 17.18 -7.12
C PRO A 167 7.64 17.79 -5.94
N ALA A 168 8.26 18.74 -5.26
CA ALA A 168 7.73 19.34 -4.04
C ALA A 168 6.48 20.22 -4.24
N GLU A 169 6.31 20.73 -5.45
CA GLU A 169 5.19 21.60 -5.84
C GLU A 169 3.87 20.84 -6.09
N LEU A 170 3.93 19.53 -6.27
CA LEU A 170 2.72 18.73 -6.49
C LEU A 170 2.09 18.28 -5.17
N PRO A 171 0.75 18.32 -5.03
CA PRO A 171 0.06 17.69 -3.92
C PRO A 171 0.40 16.20 -3.83
N GLY A 172 0.68 15.69 -2.62
CA GLY A 172 1.14 14.32 -2.39
C GLY A 172 0.26 13.25 -3.07
N PRO A 173 -1.06 13.22 -2.85
CA PRO A 173 -1.94 12.23 -3.50
C PRO A 173 -1.91 12.29 -5.03
N LEU A 174 -1.82 13.48 -5.61
CA LEU A 174 -1.73 13.67 -7.06
C LEU A 174 -0.39 13.20 -7.60
N ALA A 175 0.72 13.58 -6.94
CA ALA A 175 2.06 13.13 -7.30
C ALA A 175 2.14 11.59 -7.22
N SER A 176 1.56 11.00 -6.18
CA SER A 176 1.49 9.55 -6.01
C SER A 176 0.73 8.88 -7.16
N HIS A 177 -0.44 9.39 -7.53
CA HIS A 177 -1.23 8.88 -8.65
C HIS A 177 -0.42 8.82 -9.95
N TYR A 178 0.21 9.95 -10.35
CA TYR A 178 1.01 10.01 -11.58
C TYR A 178 2.34 9.24 -11.50
N SER A 179 2.78 8.86 -10.29
CA SER A 179 3.95 8.01 -10.07
C SER A 179 3.66 6.52 -10.23
N THR A 180 2.39 6.09 -10.35
CA THR A 180 2.06 4.68 -10.61
C THR A 180 2.68 4.23 -11.93
N ALA A 181 3.06 2.95 -12.02
CA ALA A 181 3.61 2.39 -13.25
C ALA A 181 2.67 2.60 -14.44
N ALA A 182 1.37 2.42 -14.25
CA ALA A 182 0.34 2.58 -15.28
C ALA A 182 0.27 4.01 -15.83
N GLU A 183 0.11 5.02 -14.97
CA GLU A 183 -0.03 6.40 -15.41
C GLU A 183 1.29 6.94 -15.98
N ARG A 184 2.42 6.59 -15.39
CA ARG A 184 3.75 6.94 -15.92
C ARG A 184 3.96 6.32 -17.29
N TRP A 185 3.71 5.02 -17.44
CA TRP A 185 3.89 4.33 -18.72
C TRP A 185 2.96 4.85 -19.80
N LYS A 186 1.71 5.15 -19.49
CA LYS A 186 0.76 5.78 -20.42
C LYS A 186 1.34 7.05 -21.06
N ALA A 187 1.94 7.93 -20.26
CA ALA A 187 2.57 9.15 -20.77
C ALA A 187 3.86 8.88 -21.55
N LEU A 188 4.71 7.98 -21.07
CA LEU A 188 5.97 7.60 -21.72
C LEU A 188 5.75 6.84 -23.02
N ARG A 189 4.78 5.93 -23.07
CA ARG A 189 4.37 5.22 -24.29
C ARG A 189 3.90 6.20 -25.37
N ALA A 190 3.10 7.20 -24.99
CA ALA A 190 2.64 8.24 -25.92
C ALA A 190 3.81 9.08 -26.48
N ALA A 191 4.92 9.20 -25.74
CA ALA A 191 6.15 9.85 -26.17
C ALA A 191 7.12 8.90 -26.92
N GLY A 192 6.76 7.63 -27.11
CA GLY A 192 7.54 6.64 -27.87
C GLY A 192 8.69 5.98 -27.10
N ALA A 193 8.71 6.05 -25.78
CA ALA A 193 9.70 5.37 -24.93
C ALA A 193 9.62 3.85 -25.05
N LEU A 194 10.73 3.16 -24.79
CA LEU A 194 10.83 1.70 -24.85
C LEU A 194 10.76 1.03 -23.48
N GLY A 195 11.07 1.75 -22.40
CA GLY A 195 11.11 1.20 -21.04
C GLY A 195 11.59 2.23 -20.04
N VAL A 196 11.65 1.82 -18.76
CA VAL A 196 11.98 2.68 -17.63
C VAL A 196 13.08 2.06 -16.76
N VAL A 197 14.09 2.85 -16.45
CA VAL A 197 15.09 2.56 -15.42
C VAL A 197 14.90 3.53 -14.28
N THR A 198 14.66 3.04 -13.07
CA THR A 198 14.46 3.87 -11.88
C THR A 198 15.72 3.88 -11.03
N LEU A 199 16.29 5.06 -10.82
CA LEU A 199 17.35 5.29 -9.84
C LEU A 199 16.70 5.53 -8.48
N LEU A 200 17.04 4.71 -7.47
CA LEU A 200 16.49 4.89 -6.14
C LEU A 200 17.02 6.14 -5.46
N ASN A 201 16.15 6.82 -4.74
CA ASN A 201 16.52 7.95 -3.88
C ASN A 201 16.94 7.41 -2.50
N PRO A 202 18.21 7.53 -2.10
CA PRO A 202 18.68 7.00 -0.80
C PRO A 202 17.97 7.65 0.40
N ALA A 203 17.43 8.87 0.24
CA ALA A 203 16.69 9.56 1.31
C ALA A 203 15.27 9.00 1.55
N ASN A 204 14.71 8.27 0.58
CA ASN A 204 13.33 7.77 0.62
C ASN A 204 13.25 6.23 0.70
N MET A 205 14.39 5.56 0.92
CA MET A 205 14.41 4.10 1.03
C MET A 205 13.94 3.66 2.42
N ASP A 206 12.84 2.90 2.47
CA ASP A 206 12.32 2.30 3.70
C ASP A 206 13.21 1.16 4.20
N ILE A 207 13.81 0.43 3.26
CA ILE A 207 14.68 -0.73 3.52
C ILE A 207 15.98 -0.62 2.73
N PRO A 208 17.08 -1.24 3.20
CA PRO A 208 18.38 -1.19 2.50
C PRO A 208 18.32 -1.92 1.14
N TRP A 209 19.17 -1.50 0.20
CA TRP A 209 19.28 -2.13 -1.12
C TRP A 209 19.46 -3.66 -1.06
N SER A 210 20.27 -4.13 -0.11
CA SER A 210 20.51 -5.57 0.08
C SER A 210 19.22 -6.37 0.28
N ARG A 211 18.18 -5.76 0.87
CA ARG A 211 16.86 -6.38 1.00
C ARG A 211 16.00 -6.18 -0.24
N ILE A 212 15.98 -4.97 -0.81
CA ILE A 212 15.27 -4.71 -2.08
C ILE A 212 15.72 -5.69 -3.16
N ALA A 213 17.03 -5.94 -3.25
CA ALA A 213 17.59 -6.84 -4.24
C ALA A 213 17.16 -8.31 -4.07
N LEU A 214 16.74 -8.74 -2.88
CA LEU A 214 16.22 -10.09 -2.66
C LEU A 214 14.89 -10.32 -3.39
N ASN A 215 14.11 -9.26 -3.63
CA ASN A 215 12.83 -9.36 -4.34
C ASN A 215 12.97 -9.96 -5.77
N ARG A 216 14.16 -9.92 -6.39
CA ARG A 216 14.41 -10.55 -7.68
C ARG A 216 14.26 -12.07 -7.66
N ALA A 217 14.43 -12.68 -6.49
CA ALA A 217 14.28 -14.12 -6.30
C ALA A 217 12.80 -14.56 -6.20
N HIS A 218 11.89 -13.61 -5.96
CA HIS A 218 10.45 -13.87 -5.91
C HIS A 218 9.80 -13.65 -7.28
N PRO A 219 8.89 -14.54 -7.71
CA PRO A 219 8.13 -14.29 -8.93
C PRO A 219 7.24 -13.06 -8.76
N SER A 220 7.23 -12.19 -9.75
CA SER A 220 6.20 -11.16 -9.85
C SER A 220 4.95 -11.73 -10.52
N MET A 221 3.81 -11.11 -10.29
CA MET A 221 2.57 -11.54 -10.91
C MET A 221 1.86 -10.37 -11.60
N ASP A 222 0.92 -10.71 -12.49
CA ASP A 222 -0.06 -9.82 -13.06
C ASP A 222 -1.39 -10.57 -13.20
N LEU A 223 -2.50 -9.87 -13.37
CA LEU A 223 -3.79 -10.48 -13.63
C LEU A 223 -3.82 -11.14 -15.01
N ASP A 224 -4.27 -12.40 -15.09
CA ASP A 224 -4.40 -13.14 -16.37
C ASP A 224 -5.70 -12.77 -17.10
N TYR A 225 -5.89 -11.43 -17.31
CA TYR A 225 -7.03 -10.86 -18.01
C TYR A 225 -6.53 -9.68 -18.85
N PRO A 226 -6.80 -9.67 -20.18
CA PRO A 226 -6.23 -8.66 -21.11
C PRO A 226 -6.57 -7.21 -20.75
N GLU A 227 -7.75 -6.96 -20.16
CA GLU A 227 -8.23 -5.63 -19.78
C GLU A 227 -7.40 -4.97 -18.68
N PHE A 228 -6.60 -5.74 -17.94
CA PHE A 228 -5.73 -5.22 -16.87
C PHE A 228 -4.29 -4.96 -17.32
N ASN A 229 -3.97 -5.17 -18.60
CA ASN A 229 -2.62 -4.91 -19.11
C ASN A 229 -2.36 -3.41 -19.30
N GLU A 230 -2.04 -2.71 -18.21
CA GLU A 230 -1.78 -1.26 -18.21
C GLU A 230 -0.35 -0.91 -18.66
N THR A 231 0.54 -1.88 -18.83
CA THR A 231 1.95 -1.69 -19.22
C THR A 231 2.28 -2.26 -20.60
N GLU A 232 1.27 -2.44 -21.43
CA GLU A 232 1.43 -2.96 -22.80
C GLU A 232 2.49 -2.19 -23.59
N GLY A 233 3.42 -2.92 -24.22
CA GLY A 233 4.49 -2.36 -25.05
C GLY A 233 5.72 -1.89 -24.28
N GLU A 234 5.73 -1.90 -22.94
CA GLU A 234 6.92 -1.65 -22.15
C GLU A 234 7.89 -2.82 -22.26
N LYS A 235 9.12 -2.55 -22.76
CA LYS A 235 10.10 -3.58 -23.09
C LYS A 235 11.08 -3.90 -21.97
N LEU A 236 11.24 -2.97 -21.02
CA LEU A 236 12.17 -3.14 -19.90
C LEU A 236 11.77 -2.24 -18.75
N THR A 237 11.77 -2.83 -17.55
CA THR A 237 11.87 -2.08 -16.30
C THR A 237 13.09 -2.54 -15.52
N ALA A 238 13.81 -1.62 -14.92
CA ALA A 238 14.93 -1.93 -14.03
C ALA A 238 14.99 -0.93 -12.88
N MET A 239 15.53 -1.38 -11.75
CA MET A 239 15.77 -0.55 -10.58
C MET A 239 17.26 -0.59 -10.26
N VAL A 240 17.86 0.57 -9.98
CA VAL A 240 19.30 0.74 -9.80
C VAL A 240 19.61 1.08 -8.36
N ASN A 241 20.62 0.40 -7.82
CA ASN A 241 21.21 0.71 -6.53
C ASN A 241 21.79 2.14 -6.54
N PRO A 242 21.47 2.99 -5.55
CA PRO A 242 22.07 4.32 -5.45
C PRO A 242 23.60 4.32 -5.48
N ALA A 243 24.24 3.30 -4.92
CA ALA A 243 25.70 3.16 -4.93
C ALA A 243 26.29 2.98 -6.34
N SER A 244 25.51 2.50 -7.30
CA SER A 244 25.91 2.25 -8.68
C SER A 244 25.33 3.27 -9.68
N ALA A 245 24.46 4.17 -9.22
CA ALA A 245 23.76 5.11 -10.08
C ALA A 245 24.69 6.09 -10.81
N GLU A 246 25.85 6.43 -10.23
CA GLU A 246 26.85 7.31 -10.86
C GLU A 246 27.34 6.76 -12.22
N LYS A 247 27.33 5.42 -12.40
CA LYS A 247 27.68 4.79 -13.67
C LYS A 247 26.84 5.31 -14.85
N PHE A 248 25.60 5.73 -14.62
CA PHE A 248 24.67 6.24 -15.63
C PHE A 248 25.00 7.68 -16.06
N PHE A 249 25.59 8.47 -15.17
CA PHE A 249 25.84 9.90 -15.40
C PHE A 249 27.20 10.21 -16.03
N ALA A 250 28.11 9.26 -16.05
CA ALA A 250 29.47 9.46 -16.60
C ALA A 250 29.43 10.01 -18.02
N GLY A 251 30.05 11.18 -18.25
CA GLY A 251 30.08 11.88 -19.54
C GLY A 251 28.86 12.74 -19.86
N SER A 252 27.85 12.82 -18.99
CA SER A 252 26.64 13.63 -19.23
C SER A 252 26.78 15.10 -18.80
N GLY A 253 27.83 15.46 -18.06
CA GLY A 253 27.99 16.78 -17.45
C GLY A 253 27.30 16.94 -16.10
N HIS A 254 26.63 15.91 -15.61
CA HIS A 254 25.93 15.85 -14.33
C HIS A 254 26.40 14.64 -13.50
N THR A 255 26.12 14.64 -12.20
CA THR A 255 26.40 13.54 -11.30
C THR A 255 25.16 13.06 -10.56
N PHE A 256 25.13 11.79 -10.14
CA PHE A 256 24.04 11.29 -9.29
C PHE A 256 23.97 12.03 -7.96
N ALA A 257 25.13 12.37 -7.39
CA ALA A 257 25.21 13.14 -6.14
C ALA A 257 24.53 14.52 -6.26
N GLU A 258 24.73 15.21 -7.40
CA GLU A 258 24.01 16.47 -7.71
C GLU A 258 22.49 16.26 -7.72
N ILE A 259 22.00 15.23 -8.43
CA ILE A 259 20.56 14.93 -8.52
C ILE A 259 19.99 14.62 -7.14
N ALA A 260 20.66 13.80 -6.34
CA ALA A 260 20.23 13.47 -4.98
C ALA A 260 20.20 14.70 -4.06
N ALA A 261 21.17 15.62 -4.19
CA ALA A 261 21.21 16.86 -3.44
C ALA A 261 20.05 17.80 -3.82
N LEU A 262 19.77 17.97 -5.11
CA LEU A 262 18.63 18.76 -5.59
C LEU A 262 17.30 18.21 -5.06
N ALA A 263 17.10 16.90 -5.12
CA ALA A 263 15.90 16.24 -4.60
C ALA A 263 15.76 16.42 -3.07
N LYS A 264 16.85 16.28 -2.30
CA LYS A 264 16.88 16.54 -0.86
C LYS A 264 16.50 17.98 -0.53
N ASP A 265 17.00 18.93 -1.29
CA ASP A 265 16.71 20.37 -1.17
C ASP A 265 15.32 20.74 -1.74
N ARG A 266 14.57 19.76 -2.24
CA ARG A 266 13.25 19.95 -2.86
C ARG A 266 13.28 20.89 -4.06
N LYS A 267 14.37 20.91 -4.82
CA LYS A 267 14.56 21.68 -6.04
C LYS A 267 14.16 20.90 -7.27
N PRO A 268 13.80 21.56 -8.39
CA PRO A 268 13.55 20.92 -9.68
C PRO A 268 14.77 20.11 -10.13
N LEU A 269 14.53 18.92 -10.70
CA LEU A 269 15.60 18.09 -11.27
C LEU A 269 15.86 18.50 -12.73
N PRO A 270 17.12 18.46 -13.18
CA PRO A 270 17.44 18.67 -14.59
C PRO A 270 16.95 17.51 -15.45
N ARG A 271 16.91 17.72 -16.78
CA ARG A 271 16.47 16.74 -17.78
C ARG A 271 17.40 16.83 -18.97
N PHE A 272 17.99 15.71 -19.36
CA PHE A 272 19.03 15.69 -20.38
C PHE A 272 19.28 14.28 -20.96
N PRO A 273 19.78 14.16 -22.20
CA PRO A 273 20.27 12.91 -22.73
C PRO A 273 21.48 12.42 -21.92
N LEU A 274 21.53 11.12 -21.63
CA LEU A 274 22.70 10.50 -21.02
C LEU A 274 23.71 10.09 -22.12
N ALA A 275 25.00 10.16 -21.80
CA ALA A 275 26.09 9.80 -22.73
C ALA A 275 26.30 8.27 -22.82
N VAL A 276 25.25 7.50 -22.63
CA VAL A 276 25.28 6.04 -22.51
C VAL A 276 24.01 5.42 -23.08
N SER A 277 24.13 4.23 -23.66
CA SER A 277 23.02 3.35 -24.02
C SER A 277 22.95 2.18 -23.06
N LEU A 278 21.79 1.54 -22.94
CA LEU A 278 21.59 0.32 -22.18
C LEU A 278 21.29 -0.83 -23.14
N GLU A 279 22.01 -1.92 -22.99
CA GLU A 279 21.67 -3.21 -23.60
C GLU A 279 21.18 -4.15 -22.50
N ALA A 280 20.04 -4.73 -22.71
CA ALA A 280 19.46 -5.72 -21.81
C ALA A 280 19.16 -7.02 -22.57
N LYS A 281 19.48 -8.14 -21.94
CA LYS A 281 19.04 -9.47 -22.35
C LYS A 281 18.26 -10.06 -21.18
N THR A 282 17.09 -10.63 -21.44
CA THR A 282 16.20 -11.15 -20.40
C THR A 282 15.65 -12.50 -20.77
N HIS A 283 15.54 -13.36 -19.76
CA HIS A 283 14.85 -14.63 -19.86
C HIS A 283 13.90 -14.78 -18.67
N VAL A 284 12.63 -15.02 -18.94
CA VAL A 284 11.56 -15.10 -17.94
C VAL A 284 10.77 -16.38 -18.14
N GLU A 285 10.66 -17.18 -17.08
CA GLU A 285 9.73 -18.29 -17.02
C GLU A 285 8.34 -17.79 -16.61
N VAL A 286 7.31 -18.30 -17.31
CA VAL A 286 5.93 -17.86 -17.13
C VAL A 286 5.07 -19.05 -16.72
N THR A 287 4.32 -18.90 -15.63
CA THR A 287 3.38 -19.93 -15.14
C THR A 287 2.03 -19.28 -14.81
N LYS A 288 0.97 -20.11 -14.79
CA LYS A 288 -0.35 -19.65 -14.36
C LYS A 288 -0.60 -20.05 -12.92
N VAL A 289 -1.15 -19.12 -12.15
CA VAL A 289 -1.46 -19.26 -10.73
C VAL A 289 -2.91 -18.86 -10.50
N GLU A 290 -3.59 -19.55 -9.60
CA GLU A 290 -4.95 -19.20 -9.16
C GLU A 290 -4.96 -19.03 -7.65
N SER A 291 -5.66 -17.99 -7.19
CA SER A 291 -5.98 -17.73 -5.79
C SER A 291 -7.41 -17.18 -5.67
N ALA A 292 -7.78 -16.60 -4.55
CA ALA A 292 -9.10 -16.00 -4.37
C ALA A 292 -9.09 -14.86 -3.36
N ASN A 293 -9.87 -13.82 -3.61
CA ASN A 293 -10.31 -12.91 -2.56
C ASN A 293 -11.37 -13.62 -1.71
N ILE A 294 -11.40 -13.31 -0.41
CA ILE A 294 -12.44 -13.76 0.53
C ILE A 294 -13.41 -12.61 0.76
N VAL A 295 -14.69 -12.85 0.52
CA VAL A 295 -15.73 -11.83 0.60
C VAL A 295 -16.85 -12.32 1.50
N ALA A 296 -17.09 -11.60 2.60
CA ALA A 296 -18.16 -11.85 3.54
C ALA A 296 -19.03 -10.61 3.75
N LYS A 297 -20.26 -10.79 4.21
CA LYS A 297 -21.21 -9.70 4.40
C LYS A 297 -21.86 -9.76 5.77
N LEU A 298 -22.00 -8.60 6.41
CA LEU A 298 -22.90 -8.35 7.52
C LEU A 298 -24.10 -7.54 6.97
N PRO A 299 -25.32 -8.12 6.93
CA PRO A 299 -26.47 -7.47 6.30
C PRO A 299 -26.92 -6.21 7.02
N GLY A 300 -27.19 -5.14 6.28
CA GLY A 300 -27.90 -3.97 6.77
C GLY A 300 -29.39 -4.24 6.98
N SER A 301 -30.02 -3.41 7.81
CA SER A 301 -31.42 -3.57 8.20
C SER A 301 -32.39 -2.56 7.54
N ASP A 302 -31.88 -1.48 6.96
CA ASP A 302 -32.73 -0.45 6.32
C ASP A 302 -33.13 -0.92 4.92
N PRO A 303 -34.46 -1.02 4.61
CA PRO A 303 -34.92 -1.48 3.31
C PRO A 303 -34.37 -0.69 2.12
N ALA A 304 -34.08 0.61 2.29
CA ALA A 304 -33.59 1.48 1.24
C ALA A 304 -32.04 1.44 1.12
N LEU A 305 -31.32 1.20 2.23
CA LEU A 305 -29.85 1.33 2.28
C LEU A 305 -29.12 -0.02 2.39
N LYS A 306 -29.78 -1.11 2.73
CA LYS A 306 -29.13 -2.43 2.92
C LYS A 306 -28.45 -3.00 1.69
N THR A 307 -28.72 -2.45 0.51
CA THR A 307 -28.07 -2.81 -0.75
C THR A 307 -26.86 -1.91 -1.08
N GLU A 308 -26.53 -0.96 -0.21
CA GLU A 308 -25.31 -0.19 -0.24
C GLU A 308 -24.30 -0.80 0.74
N TYR A 309 -23.01 -0.80 0.38
CA TYR A 309 -21.97 -1.51 1.12
C TYR A 309 -20.84 -0.56 1.54
N VAL A 310 -20.48 -0.65 2.81
CA VAL A 310 -19.22 -0.11 3.34
C VAL A 310 -18.22 -1.26 3.38
N VAL A 311 -17.10 -1.12 2.71
CA VAL A 311 -16.06 -2.14 2.64
C VAL A 311 -15.07 -1.94 3.79
N LEU A 312 -14.69 -3.03 4.44
CA LEU A 312 -13.48 -3.14 5.27
C LEU A 312 -12.56 -4.10 4.53
N SER A 313 -11.43 -3.59 4.04
CA SER A 313 -10.48 -4.37 3.24
C SER A 313 -9.14 -4.53 3.95
N ALA A 314 -8.49 -5.67 3.72
CA ALA A 314 -7.11 -5.98 4.09
C ALA A 314 -6.58 -7.05 3.15
N HIS A 315 -5.26 -7.15 2.96
CA HIS A 315 -4.71 -8.29 2.22
C HIS A 315 -4.33 -9.44 3.13
N LEU A 316 -4.45 -10.67 2.59
CA LEU A 316 -4.18 -11.90 3.31
C LEU A 316 -2.85 -12.55 2.92
N ASP A 317 -2.42 -12.35 1.68
CA ASP A 317 -1.14 -12.86 1.18
C ASP A 317 0.05 -12.11 1.80
N HIS A 318 1.24 -12.71 1.67
CA HIS A 318 2.51 -12.06 1.95
C HIS A 318 3.60 -12.66 1.03
N ILE A 319 4.87 -12.46 1.34
CA ILE A 319 6.01 -12.75 0.46
C ILE A 319 6.31 -14.25 0.32
N GLY A 320 6.01 -15.06 1.33
CA GLY A 320 6.25 -16.49 1.29
C GLY A 320 7.65 -16.92 1.76
N ILE A 321 8.23 -17.91 1.09
CA ILE A 321 9.59 -18.39 1.36
C ILE A 321 10.54 -17.70 0.39
N GLY A 322 11.59 -17.04 0.93
CA GLY A 322 12.54 -16.30 0.14
C GLY A 322 14.00 -16.62 0.44
N GLU A 323 14.88 -15.72 0.02
CA GLU A 323 16.29 -15.75 0.37
C GLU A 323 16.46 -15.57 1.88
N PRO A 324 17.39 -16.33 2.51
CA PRO A 324 17.54 -16.29 3.96
C PRO A 324 18.12 -14.95 4.45
N ILE A 325 17.51 -14.43 5.51
CA ILE A 325 18.06 -13.33 6.31
C ILE A 325 18.39 -13.89 7.68
N ASN A 326 19.65 -13.83 8.09
CA ASN A 326 20.14 -14.44 9.35
C ASN A 326 19.80 -15.94 9.50
N GLY A 327 19.67 -16.67 8.38
CA GLY A 327 19.38 -18.09 8.36
C GLY A 327 17.88 -18.44 8.33
N ASP A 328 17.00 -17.47 8.49
CA ASP A 328 15.56 -17.65 8.36
C ASP A 328 15.09 -17.27 6.95
N ARG A 329 14.18 -18.09 6.37
CA ARG A 329 13.66 -17.97 5.01
C ARG A 329 12.16 -17.71 4.94
N ILE A 330 11.46 -17.84 6.08
CA ILE A 330 10.00 -17.68 6.11
C ILE A 330 9.67 -16.23 6.42
N TYR A 331 9.10 -15.54 5.45
CA TYR A 331 8.61 -14.19 5.60
C TYR A 331 7.19 -14.26 6.15
N ASN A 332 7.07 -14.27 7.49
CA ASN A 332 5.81 -14.59 8.17
C ASN A 332 4.74 -13.50 7.98
N GLY A 333 5.13 -12.23 7.88
CA GLY A 333 4.20 -11.12 7.67
C GLY A 333 3.19 -10.98 8.82
N ALA A 334 3.67 -10.87 10.06
CA ALA A 334 2.80 -10.72 11.21
C ALA A 334 2.08 -9.37 11.23
N MET A 335 2.83 -8.29 10.95
CA MET A 335 2.26 -6.96 10.80
C MET A 335 1.84 -6.70 9.35
N ASP A 336 2.58 -7.22 8.39
CA ASP A 336 2.34 -7.10 6.96
C ASP A 336 1.83 -8.43 6.35
N ASN A 337 0.54 -8.62 6.16
CA ASN A 337 -0.58 -7.92 6.74
C ASN A 337 -1.46 -8.89 7.55
N GLY A 338 -0.80 -9.78 8.32
CA GLY A 338 -1.50 -10.57 9.33
C GLY A 338 -2.31 -9.68 10.28
N SER A 339 -1.80 -8.46 10.56
CA SER A 339 -2.45 -7.50 11.45
C SER A 339 -3.80 -7.00 10.91
N GLY A 340 -3.89 -6.55 9.68
CA GLY A 340 -5.13 -6.07 9.07
C GLY A 340 -6.12 -7.18 8.79
N SER A 341 -5.63 -8.35 8.34
CA SER A 341 -6.46 -9.55 8.19
C SER A 341 -7.06 -10.00 9.51
N ALA A 342 -6.26 -10.03 10.59
CA ALA A 342 -6.73 -10.35 11.94
C ALA A 342 -7.78 -9.36 12.44
N LEU A 343 -7.58 -8.05 12.22
CA LEU A 343 -8.55 -7.02 12.57
C LEU A 343 -9.90 -7.26 11.86
N THR A 344 -9.88 -7.62 10.59
CA THR A 344 -11.10 -7.91 9.83
C THR A 344 -11.88 -9.08 10.43
N LEU A 345 -11.18 -10.11 10.92
CA LEU A 345 -11.79 -11.28 11.60
C LEU A 345 -12.33 -10.91 12.98
N ASP A 346 -11.56 -10.18 13.79
CA ASP A 346 -11.99 -9.74 15.11
C ASP A 346 -13.15 -8.74 15.04
N MET A 347 -13.17 -7.89 14.01
CA MET A 347 -14.28 -6.99 13.71
C MET A 347 -15.58 -7.77 13.47
N ALA A 348 -15.54 -8.83 12.66
CA ALA A 348 -16.70 -9.70 12.43
C ALA A 348 -17.21 -10.32 13.73
N ALA A 349 -16.29 -10.83 14.57
CA ALA A 349 -16.62 -11.41 15.86
C ALA A 349 -17.20 -10.37 16.84
N SER A 350 -16.67 -9.13 16.82
CA SER A 350 -17.17 -8.02 17.64
C SER A 350 -18.61 -7.66 17.30
N PHE A 351 -18.99 -7.59 16.02
CA PHE A 351 -20.39 -7.34 15.61
C PHE A 351 -21.33 -8.46 16.01
N LYS A 352 -20.87 -9.71 16.04
CA LYS A 352 -21.66 -10.82 16.58
C LYS A 352 -21.87 -10.71 18.10
N LYS A 353 -20.81 -10.39 18.84
CA LYS A 353 -20.82 -10.29 20.30
C LYS A 353 -21.61 -9.06 20.77
N ASN A 354 -21.47 -7.95 20.07
CA ASN A 354 -22.09 -6.66 20.35
C ASN A 354 -22.83 -6.18 19.11
N PRO A 355 -24.04 -6.72 18.85
CA PRO A 355 -24.80 -6.43 17.64
C PRO A 355 -25.17 -4.94 17.55
N GLU A 356 -24.90 -4.36 16.38
CA GLU A 356 -25.31 -3.00 16.04
C GLU A 356 -26.36 -3.03 14.94
N LYS A 357 -27.31 -2.11 15.03
CA LYS A 357 -28.29 -1.95 13.96
C LYS A 357 -27.69 -1.13 12.82
N LEU A 358 -27.04 -1.82 11.89
CA LEU A 358 -26.49 -1.19 10.69
C LEU A 358 -27.62 -0.91 9.69
N ARG A 359 -27.65 0.27 9.10
CA ARG A 359 -28.57 0.59 8.00
C ARG A 359 -28.06 0.05 6.66
N ARG A 360 -26.77 0.34 6.31
CA ARG A 360 -26.05 -0.26 5.18
C ARG A 360 -25.43 -1.58 5.59
N SER A 361 -25.19 -2.42 4.61
CA SER A 361 -24.40 -3.65 4.81
C SER A 361 -22.91 -3.33 4.94
N LEU A 362 -22.20 -4.14 5.73
CA LEU A 362 -20.73 -4.15 5.68
C LEU A 362 -20.27 -5.30 4.78
N LEU A 363 -19.23 -5.05 4.00
CA LEU A 363 -18.54 -6.04 3.20
C LEU A 363 -17.14 -6.20 3.78
N LEU A 364 -16.83 -7.41 4.26
CA LEU A 364 -15.52 -7.76 4.81
C LEU A 364 -14.74 -8.45 3.69
N LEU A 365 -13.64 -7.83 3.28
CA LEU A 365 -12.88 -8.24 2.10
C LEU A 365 -11.44 -8.51 2.48
N LEU A 366 -11.01 -9.77 2.35
CA LEU A 366 -9.60 -10.14 2.44
C LEU A 366 -9.10 -10.44 1.03
N VAL A 367 -8.22 -9.60 0.52
CA VAL A 367 -7.72 -9.73 -0.85
C VAL A 367 -6.46 -10.58 -0.92
N THR A 368 -6.20 -11.13 -2.10
CA THR A 368 -5.00 -11.88 -2.48
C THR A 368 -4.14 -11.04 -3.43
N GLY A 369 -2.83 -11.31 -3.50
CA GLY A 369 -1.96 -10.70 -4.51
C GLY A 369 -1.69 -9.21 -4.32
N GLU A 370 -1.79 -8.70 -3.11
CA GLU A 370 -1.41 -7.32 -2.77
C GLU A 370 0.09 -7.14 -3.01
N GLU A 371 0.91 -8.02 -2.47
CA GLU A 371 2.38 -8.04 -2.57
C GLU A 371 2.88 -8.17 -4.02
N LYS A 372 2.04 -8.66 -4.89
CA LYS A 372 2.31 -8.77 -6.33
C LYS A 372 1.91 -7.50 -7.11
N GLY A 373 1.33 -6.49 -6.44
CA GLY A 373 0.97 -5.18 -6.99
C GLY A 373 -0.51 -4.85 -6.90
N LEU A 374 -1.12 -5.04 -5.73
CA LEU A 374 -2.52 -4.71 -5.43
C LEU A 374 -3.52 -5.46 -6.34
N LEU A 375 -3.18 -6.70 -6.75
CA LEU A 375 -3.89 -7.36 -7.85
C LEU A 375 -5.28 -7.84 -7.46
N GLY A 376 -5.46 -8.35 -6.23
CA GLY A 376 -6.75 -8.81 -5.74
C GLY A 376 -7.77 -7.70 -5.60
N SER A 377 -7.37 -6.58 -5.01
CA SER A 377 -8.22 -5.38 -4.92
C SER A 377 -8.48 -4.76 -6.29
N LYS A 378 -7.48 -4.76 -7.20
CA LYS A 378 -7.64 -4.30 -8.58
C LYS A 378 -8.72 -5.11 -9.31
N TYR A 379 -8.67 -6.44 -9.15
CA TYR A 379 -9.69 -7.32 -9.72
C TYR A 379 -11.06 -7.10 -9.07
N PHE A 380 -11.12 -7.03 -7.72
CA PHE A 380 -12.38 -6.82 -7.01
C PHE A 380 -13.03 -5.47 -7.34
N ALA A 381 -12.27 -4.38 -7.37
CA ALA A 381 -12.81 -3.06 -7.67
C ALA A 381 -13.39 -2.95 -9.09
N ALA A 382 -12.77 -3.66 -10.05
CA ALA A 382 -13.26 -3.73 -11.43
C ALA A 382 -14.44 -4.72 -11.61
N HIS A 383 -14.42 -5.83 -10.87
CA HIS A 383 -15.41 -6.92 -10.94
C HIS A 383 -15.95 -7.27 -9.55
N PRO A 384 -16.59 -6.33 -8.86
CA PRO A 384 -17.10 -6.59 -7.51
C PRO A 384 -18.18 -7.66 -7.53
N THR A 385 -18.26 -8.42 -6.44
CA THR A 385 -19.28 -9.49 -6.27
C THR A 385 -20.67 -8.96 -5.89
N VAL A 386 -20.76 -7.64 -5.70
CA VAL A 386 -22.00 -6.88 -5.49
C VAL A 386 -22.10 -5.80 -6.58
N PRO A 387 -23.25 -5.16 -6.79
CA PRO A 387 -23.36 -4.12 -7.81
C PRO A 387 -22.31 -3.01 -7.59
N ALA A 388 -21.50 -2.68 -8.61
CA ALA A 388 -20.38 -1.75 -8.48
C ALA A 388 -20.79 -0.37 -7.89
N LYS A 389 -21.93 0.16 -8.30
CA LYS A 389 -22.47 1.44 -7.78
C LYS A 389 -22.99 1.38 -6.35
N SER A 390 -23.00 0.19 -5.73
CA SER A 390 -23.44 0.02 -4.34
C SER A 390 -22.30 0.11 -3.34
N LEU A 391 -21.03 0.15 -3.78
CA LEU A 391 -19.89 0.39 -2.92
C LEU A 391 -19.84 1.89 -2.59
N VAL A 392 -20.06 2.25 -1.32
CA VAL A 392 -20.16 3.67 -0.91
C VAL A 392 -18.92 4.18 -0.19
N ALA A 393 -18.13 3.30 0.38
CA ALA A 393 -16.86 3.62 1.04
C ALA A 393 -15.99 2.37 1.14
N ASP A 394 -14.67 2.58 1.23
CA ASP A 394 -13.71 1.57 1.61
C ASP A 394 -12.82 2.08 2.76
N VAL A 395 -12.62 1.25 3.76
CA VAL A 395 -11.69 1.43 4.86
C VAL A 395 -10.67 0.31 4.76
N ASN A 396 -9.48 0.64 4.27
CA ASN A 396 -8.40 -0.32 4.15
C ASN A 396 -7.55 -0.35 5.42
N VAL A 397 -7.17 -1.56 5.84
CA VAL A 397 -6.27 -1.78 6.97
C VAL A 397 -5.06 -2.58 6.50
N ASP A 398 -3.94 -1.89 6.46
CA ASP A 398 -2.67 -2.46 6.06
C ASP A 398 -1.58 -1.93 6.99
N MET A 399 -0.89 -2.84 7.69
CA MET A 399 0.20 -2.52 8.59
C MET A 399 -0.12 -1.38 9.58
N PHE A 400 -1.19 -1.48 10.38
CA PHE A 400 -1.50 -0.38 11.30
C PHE A 400 -0.51 -0.23 12.46
N LEU A 401 0.40 -1.18 12.64
CA LEU A 401 1.62 -1.15 13.46
C LEU A 401 1.39 -0.69 14.91
N PRO A 402 0.70 -1.47 15.76
CA PRO A 402 0.49 -1.12 17.16
C PRO A 402 1.74 -1.42 18.00
N ILE A 403 2.84 -0.72 17.73
CA ILE A 403 4.16 -0.88 18.37
C ILE A 403 4.49 0.26 19.34
N VAL A 404 3.59 1.22 19.45
CA VAL A 404 3.63 2.34 20.39
C VAL A 404 2.20 2.66 20.86
N PRO A 405 1.99 3.35 22.00
CA PRO A 405 0.67 3.81 22.40
C PRO A 405 0.02 4.70 21.34
N LEU A 406 -1.25 4.43 21.01
CA LEU A 406 -2.00 5.16 20.00
C LEU A 406 -2.39 6.57 20.50
N LYS A 407 -1.59 7.55 20.15
CA LYS A 407 -1.82 8.98 20.40
C LYS A 407 -2.08 9.77 19.12
N ILE A 408 -1.50 9.31 18.02
CA ILE A 408 -1.59 9.91 16.69
C ILE A 408 -2.01 8.82 15.71
N LEU A 409 -2.97 9.14 14.85
CA LEU A 409 -3.42 8.33 13.74
C LEU A 409 -3.03 9.03 12.44
N THR A 410 -2.20 8.43 11.62
CA THR A 410 -1.94 8.89 10.26
C THR A 410 -3.00 8.31 9.33
N VAL A 411 -3.57 9.15 8.48
CA VAL A 411 -4.69 8.79 7.60
C VAL A 411 -4.38 9.18 6.17
N GLU A 412 -4.21 8.17 5.34
CA GLU A 412 -4.09 8.33 3.90
C GLU A 412 -5.45 8.71 3.29
N GLY A 413 -5.49 9.78 2.51
CA GLY A 413 -6.75 10.32 1.98
C GLY A 413 -7.54 11.22 2.94
N LEU A 414 -6.96 11.61 4.09
CA LEU A 414 -7.62 12.44 5.13
C LEU A 414 -8.28 13.73 4.60
N GLN A 415 -7.78 14.30 3.51
CA GLN A 415 -8.24 15.56 2.95
C GLN A 415 -9.08 15.40 1.69
N GLU A 416 -9.22 14.17 1.18
CA GLU A 416 -9.79 13.90 -0.13
C GLU A 416 -11.32 13.76 -0.12
N SER A 417 -11.87 13.24 0.97
CA SER A 417 -13.31 13.01 1.13
C SER A 417 -13.80 13.38 2.53
N ASP A 418 -15.09 13.33 2.77
CA ASP A 418 -15.69 13.55 4.09
C ASP A 418 -15.46 12.37 5.06
N LEU A 419 -14.97 11.23 4.58
CA LEU A 419 -14.48 10.15 5.46
C LEU A 419 -13.40 10.66 6.41
N GLY A 420 -12.48 11.50 5.92
CA GLY A 420 -11.43 12.07 6.74
C GLY A 420 -11.96 12.96 7.87
N ASP A 421 -13.06 13.68 7.64
CA ASP A 421 -13.68 14.50 8.69
C ASP A 421 -14.31 13.62 9.78
N ARG A 422 -14.98 12.51 9.39
CA ARG A 422 -15.52 11.53 10.31
C ARG A 422 -14.43 10.86 11.16
N VAL A 423 -13.31 10.49 10.53
CA VAL A 423 -12.15 9.93 11.26
C VAL A 423 -11.61 10.92 12.29
N ARG A 424 -11.52 12.23 11.96
CA ARG A 424 -11.06 13.25 12.92
C ARG A 424 -11.98 13.32 14.15
N GLU A 425 -13.29 13.32 13.94
CA GLU A 425 -14.28 13.37 15.02
C GLU A 425 -14.19 12.13 15.92
N ILE A 426 -14.15 10.93 15.33
CA ILE A 426 -14.05 9.67 16.06
C ILE A 426 -12.73 9.57 16.82
N ALA A 427 -11.61 9.83 16.15
CA ALA A 427 -10.29 9.79 16.79
C ALA A 427 -10.21 10.78 17.97
N GLN A 428 -10.74 11.98 17.79
CA GLN A 428 -10.79 13.00 18.86
C GLN A 428 -11.61 12.54 20.06
N SER A 429 -12.74 11.86 19.85
CA SER A 429 -13.57 11.33 20.97
C SER A 429 -12.83 10.29 21.80
N LEU A 430 -11.86 9.59 21.20
CA LEU A 430 -10.98 8.61 21.84
C LEU A 430 -9.61 9.19 22.26
N ASN A 431 -9.48 10.53 22.29
CA ASN A 431 -8.22 11.24 22.60
C ASN A 431 -7.05 10.82 21.69
N VAL A 432 -7.32 10.67 20.39
CA VAL A 432 -6.33 10.41 19.34
C VAL A 432 -6.34 11.56 18.35
N LYS A 433 -5.16 12.03 17.94
CA LYS A 433 -5.01 13.08 16.94
C LYS A 433 -4.92 12.46 15.55
N ALA A 434 -5.88 12.70 14.67
CA ALA A 434 -5.76 12.35 13.26
C ALA A 434 -4.90 13.39 12.52
N GLN A 435 -3.98 12.92 11.67
CA GLN A 435 -3.12 13.75 10.83
C GLN A 435 -2.99 13.17 9.43
N PRO A 436 -2.68 13.98 8.39
CA PRO A 436 -2.28 13.48 7.08
C PRO A 436 -0.89 12.83 7.15
N ASP A 437 -0.50 12.13 6.07
CA ASP A 437 0.85 11.58 5.94
C ASP A 437 1.92 12.68 6.14
N PRO A 438 2.84 12.53 7.11
CA PRO A 438 3.92 13.47 7.34
C PRO A 438 5.06 13.36 6.30
N GLU A 439 5.10 12.27 5.51
CA GLU A 439 6.14 11.97 4.53
C GLU A 439 5.54 11.65 3.14
N PRO A 440 4.74 12.55 2.52
CA PRO A 440 3.99 12.28 1.29
C PRO A 440 4.87 11.91 0.09
N GLN A 441 6.17 12.26 0.10
CA GLN A 441 7.15 11.85 -0.91
C GLN A 441 7.41 10.33 -0.95
N ARG A 442 6.98 9.58 0.06
CA ARG A 442 7.04 8.11 0.09
C ARG A 442 5.92 7.46 -0.72
N ASN A 443 4.96 8.25 -1.20
CA ASN A 443 3.83 7.81 -2.01
C ASN A 443 2.96 6.72 -1.34
N LEU A 444 2.80 6.72 -0.01
CA LEU A 444 2.03 5.70 0.72
C LEU A 444 0.58 5.63 0.25
N PHE A 445 0.00 6.76 -0.18
CA PHE A 445 -1.37 6.85 -0.67
C PHE A 445 -1.75 5.82 -1.75
N ILE A 446 -0.79 5.40 -2.60
CA ILE A 446 -1.00 4.46 -3.71
C ILE A 446 -0.41 3.06 -3.44
N ARG A 447 0.14 2.82 -2.25
CA ARG A 447 0.91 1.60 -1.97
C ARG A 447 0.10 0.49 -1.34
N SER A 448 -1.22 0.68 -1.16
CA SER A 448 -2.10 -0.37 -0.66
C SER A 448 -3.48 -0.33 -1.32
N ASP A 449 -4.32 -1.28 -0.99
CA ASP A 449 -5.52 -1.71 -1.69
C ASP A 449 -6.61 -0.64 -1.86
N GLN A 450 -6.71 0.34 -0.93
CA GLN A 450 -7.66 1.46 -1.03
C GLN A 450 -7.55 2.21 -2.36
N TYR A 451 -6.35 2.23 -2.96
CA TYR A 451 -6.11 2.98 -4.18
C TYR A 451 -6.93 2.44 -5.37
N ASN A 452 -7.15 1.13 -5.45
CA ASN A 452 -7.97 0.55 -6.50
C ASN A 452 -9.45 0.94 -6.37
N PHE A 453 -9.99 1.05 -5.16
CA PHE A 453 -11.33 1.57 -4.92
C PHE A 453 -11.43 3.04 -5.30
N ILE A 454 -10.43 3.86 -4.97
CA ILE A 454 -10.34 5.27 -5.36
C ILE A 454 -10.43 5.42 -6.89
N ARG A 455 -9.68 4.62 -7.65
CA ARG A 455 -9.70 4.61 -9.12
C ARG A 455 -11.06 4.23 -9.71
N HIS A 456 -11.92 3.59 -8.94
CA HIS A 456 -13.31 3.24 -9.31
C HIS A 456 -14.36 4.19 -8.69
N GLY A 457 -13.91 5.35 -8.18
CA GLY A 457 -14.78 6.41 -7.69
C GLY A 457 -15.29 6.24 -6.27
N VAL A 458 -14.90 5.18 -5.57
CA VAL A 458 -15.30 4.91 -4.19
C VAL A 458 -14.43 5.74 -3.23
N PRO A 459 -15.01 6.61 -2.39
CA PRO A 459 -14.25 7.27 -1.34
C PRO A 459 -13.60 6.24 -0.41
N SER A 460 -12.27 6.30 -0.30
CA SER A 460 -11.49 5.31 0.44
C SER A 460 -10.41 5.98 1.29
N ILE A 461 -10.06 5.33 2.39
CA ILE A 461 -8.97 5.74 3.28
C ILE A 461 -8.19 4.52 3.76
N ALA A 462 -6.92 4.74 4.11
CA ALA A 462 -6.15 3.82 4.92
C ALA A 462 -5.64 4.53 6.17
N MET A 463 -5.46 3.78 7.25
CA MET A 463 -5.07 4.34 8.54
C MET A 463 -4.01 3.47 9.20
N HIS A 464 -3.05 4.11 9.85
CA HIS A 464 -2.05 3.42 10.67
C HIS A 464 -1.64 4.29 11.87
N LEU A 465 -1.00 3.69 12.86
CA LEU A 465 -0.47 4.47 13.98
C LEU A 465 0.54 5.49 13.45
N GLY A 466 0.41 6.71 13.93
CA GLY A 466 1.24 7.83 13.50
C GLY A 466 2.23 8.29 14.57
N TYR A 467 3.07 9.21 14.16
CA TYR A 467 4.08 9.83 15.03
C TYR A 467 4.22 11.33 14.73
N ALA A 468 4.75 12.08 15.69
CA ALA A 468 5.19 13.45 15.44
C ALA A 468 6.59 13.45 14.80
N PRO A 469 6.88 14.37 13.86
CA PRO A 469 8.23 14.53 13.32
C PRO A 469 9.28 14.68 14.41
N ASN A 470 10.40 14.00 14.27
CA ASN A 470 11.54 13.98 15.21
C ASN A 470 11.22 13.43 16.61
N SER A 471 10.11 12.70 16.78
CA SER A 471 9.75 12.06 18.04
C SER A 471 10.47 10.70 18.22
N PRO A 472 10.54 10.18 19.46
CA PRO A 472 11.00 8.81 19.71
C PRO A 472 10.17 7.76 18.96
N GLU A 473 8.86 7.99 18.84
CA GLU A 473 7.95 7.12 18.09
C GLU A 473 8.34 7.04 16.62
N GLN A 474 8.70 8.16 15.97
CA GLN A 474 9.21 8.14 14.59
C GLN A 474 10.42 7.23 14.45
N LYS A 475 11.35 7.28 15.41
CA LYS A 475 12.52 6.40 15.39
C LYS A 475 12.12 4.93 15.50
N ILE A 476 11.17 4.59 16.38
CA ILE A 476 10.67 3.22 16.54
C ILE A 476 10.06 2.71 15.22
N PHE A 477 9.23 3.53 14.55
CA PHE A 477 8.64 3.16 13.26
C PHE A 477 9.71 2.98 12.17
N LYS A 478 10.68 3.89 12.06
CA LYS A 478 11.77 3.78 11.08
C LYS A 478 12.67 2.58 11.35
N ASP A 479 12.97 2.30 12.60
CA ASP A 479 13.73 1.11 12.98
C ASP A 479 12.95 -0.17 12.64
N TRP A 480 11.62 -0.18 12.85
CA TRP A 480 10.76 -1.30 12.50
C TRP A 480 10.78 -1.55 10.97
N LEU A 481 10.57 -0.51 10.16
CA LEU A 481 10.64 -0.60 8.70
C LEU A 481 12.00 -1.14 8.24
N THR A 482 13.08 -0.59 8.75
CA THR A 482 14.44 -0.99 8.37
C THR A 482 14.76 -2.44 8.77
N GLN A 483 14.25 -2.92 9.91
CA GLN A 483 14.61 -4.21 10.46
C GLN A 483 13.65 -5.33 10.08
N ARG A 484 12.34 -5.02 9.95
CA ARG A 484 11.28 -6.03 9.89
C ARG A 484 10.45 -6.01 8.60
N TYR A 485 10.18 -4.83 8.03
CA TYR A 485 9.35 -4.74 6.83
C TYR A 485 9.94 -5.57 5.68
N HIS A 486 9.15 -6.49 5.13
CA HIS A 486 9.56 -7.48 4.13
C HIS A 486 10.80 -8.29 4.55
N ALA A 487 10.79 -8.79 5.78
CA ALA A 487 11.85 -9.63 6.33
C ALA A 487 11.26 -10.73 7.21
N PRO A 488 11.95 -11.88 7.38
CA PRO A 488 11.50 -12.95 8.29
C PRO A 488 11.28 -12.48 9.73
N SER A 489 11.95 -11.42 10.16
CA SER A 489 11.78 -10.82 11.49
C SER A 489 10.45 -10.08 11.70
N ASP A 490 9.60 -9.93 10.67
CA ASP A 490 8.18 -9.58 10.86
C ASP A 490 7.39 -10.84 11.25
N ASP A 491 7.73 -11.36 12.41
CA ASP A 491 7.17 -12.55 13.03
C ASP A 491 6.41 -12.20 14.33
N VAL A 492 5.92 -13.19 15.05
CA VAL A 492 5.20 -13.01 16.31
C VAL A 492 6.10 -12.67 17.50
N ASN A 493 7.43 -12.71 17.34
CA ASN A 493 8.41 -12.38 18.39
C ASN A 493 8.83 -10.92 18.33
N GLN A 494 7.89 -10.01 18.08
CA GLN A 494 8.11 -8.58 18.01
C GLN A 494 7.30 -7.83 19.09
N PRO A 495 7.73 -6.61 19.47
CA PRO A 495 6.95 -5.78 20.38
C PRO A 495 5.56 -5.46 19.81
N VAL A 496 4.54 -5.56 20.65
CA VAL A 496 3.16 -5.19 20.33
C VAL A 496 2.51 -4.52 21.52
N ASP A 497 1.79 -3.44 21.28
CA ASP A 497 0.93 -2.75 22.26
C ASP A 497 -0.53 -3.16 22.01
N LEU A 498 -0.99 -4.16 22.81
CA LEU A 498 -2.35 -4.69 22.67
C LEU A 498 -3.43 -3.63 22.98
N ALA A 499 -3.14 -2.67 23.87
CA ALA A 499 -4.07 -1.60 24.16
C ALA A 499 -4.16 -0.60 22.97
N ALA A 500 -3.05 -0.35 22.29
CA ALA A 500 -3.06 0.44 21.06
C ALA A 500 -3.81 -0.28 19.94
N ALA A 501 -3.65 -1.60 19.80
CA ALA A 501 -4.40 -2.41 18.85
C ALA A 501 -5.91 -2.33 19.13
N ALA A 502 -6.35 -2.64 20.33
CA ALA A 502 -7.76 -2.56 20.74
C ALA A 502 -8.37 -1.16 20.47
N LYS A 503 -7.61 -0.11 20.78
CA LYS A 503 -8.05 1.27 20.54
C LYS A 503 -8.17 1.61 19.06
N TYR A 504 -7.27 1.08 18.24
CA TYR A 504 -7.34 1.24 16.79
C TYR A 504 -8.56 0.50 16.21
N GLU A 505 -8.82 -0.73 16.66
CA GLU A 505 -10.01 -1.50 16.29
C GLU A 505 -11.30 -0.77 16.65
N GLU A 506 -11.35 -0.10 17.79
CA GLU A 506 -12.48 0.74 18.20
C GLU A 506 -12.72 1.90 17.24
N ILE A 507 -11.65 2.59 16.81
CA ILE A 507 -11.75 3.67 15.79
C ILE A 507 -12.33 3.12 14.48
N VAL A 508 -11.83 1.98 14.01
CA VAL A 508 -12.31 1.36 12.77
C VAL A 508 -13.78 0.96 12.91
N ARG A 509 -14.17 0.34 14.03
CA ARG A 509 -15.56 -0.06 14.31
C ARG A 509 -16.51 1.14 14.31
N ASP A 510 -16.16 2.19 15.03
CA ASP A 510 -16.96 3.41 15.10
C ASP A 510 -17.10 4.09 13.73
N LEU A 511 -16.04 4.07 12.92
CA LEU A 511 -16.09 4.59 11.56
C LEU A 511 -17.04 3.78 10.67
N LEU A 512 -16.94 2.45 10.71
CA LEU A 512 -17.84 1.57 9.96
C LEU A 512 -19.30 1.80 10.34
N ILE A 513 -19.61 1.91 11.64
CA ILE A 513 -20.96 2.19 12.17
C ILE A 513 -21.42 3.59 11.71
N ASN A 514 -20.55 4.59 11.85
CA ASN A 514 -20.86 5.97 11.42
C ASN A 514 -21.24 6.01 9.94
N VAL A 515 -20.42 5.41 9.07
CA VAL A 515 -20.67 5.38 7.62
C VAL A 515 -21.92 4.56 7.28
N ALA A 516 -22.07 3.39 7.90
CA ALA A 516 -23.23 2.51 7.64
C ALA A 516 -24.55 3.16 8.05
N ASN A 517 -24.57 3.96 9.11
CA ASN A 517 -25.79 4.54 9.68
C ASN A 517 -26.10 5.98 9.21
N ASN A 518 -25.14 6.66 8.60
CA ASN A 518 -25.36 8.01 8.10
C ASN A 518 -26.37 7.99 6.92
N PRO A 519 -27.38 8.90 6.89
CA PRO A 519 -28.31 9.00 5.77
C PRO A 519 -27.63 9.22 4.41
N GLN A 520 -26.53 9.99 4.40
CA GLN A 520 -25.77 10.30 3.19
C GLN A 520 -24.50 9.43 3.13
N PRO A 521 -24.22 8.81 1.97
CA PRO A 521 -22.95 8.13 1.76
C PRO A 521 -21.78 9.13 1.78
N PRO A 522 -20.54 8.68 2.02
CA PRO A 522 -19.38 9.52 1.89
C PRO A 522 -19.24 10.13 0.50
N ARG A 523 -18.65 11.34 0.44
CA ARG A 523 -18.47 12.08 -0.83
C ARG A 523 -17.06 12.62 -0.93
N TRP A 524 -16.54 12.62 -2.15
CA TRP A 524 -15.33 13.33 -2.49
C TRP A 524 -15.48 14.83 -2.26
N LYS A 525 -14.46 15.48 -1.71
CA LYS A 525 -14.45 16.94 -1.57
C LYS A 525 -14.33 17.59 -2.95
N PRO A 526 -14.91 18.80 -3.15
CA PRO A 526 -14.90 19.48 -4.46
C PRO A 526 -13.50 19.71 -5.04
N GLN A 527 -12.50 19.90 -4.18
CA GLN A 527 -11.10 20.14 -4.55
C GLN A 527 -10.32 18.86 -4.80
N SER A 528 -10.85 17.68 -4.48
CA SER A 528 -10.16 16.42 -4.69
C SER A 528 -10.07 16.08 -6.19
N PHE A 529 -8.85 15.81 -6.64
CA PHE A 529 -8.60 15.29 -7.98
C PHE A 529 -9.36 13.98 -8.25
N PHE A 530 -9.50 13.13 -7.24
CA PHE A 530 -10.05 11.79 -7.36
C PHE A 530 -11.59 11.77 -7.53
N ARG A 531 -12.25 12.89 -7.26
CA ARG A 531 -13.69 13.07 -7.51
C ARG A 531 -14.09 12.73 -8.95
N ARG A 532 -13.19 12.96 -9.92
CA ARG A 532 -13.41 12.65 -11.34
C ARG A 532 -13.77 11.18 -11.60
N TYR A 533 -13.22 10.27 -10.81
CA TYR A 533 -13.52 8.84 -10.96
C TYR A 533 -14.95 8.48 -10.52
N ALA A 534 -15.55 9.25 -9.63
CA ALA A 534 -16.96 9.09 -9.25
C ALA A 534 -17.92 9.72 -10.27
N GLU A 535 -17.44 10.66 -11.09
CA GLU A 535 -18.25 11.38 -12.07
C GLU A 535 -18.25 10.70 -13.45
N GLY A 536 -17.48 9.62 -13.63
CA GLY A 536 -17.52 8.81 -14.86
C GLY A 536 -16.72 9.39 -16.03
N ASN A 537 -15.63 10.07 -15.76
CA ASN A 537 -14.70 10.57 -16.78
C ASN A 537 -13.63 9.55 -17.13
#